data_23ccf26ec6d2f8a85b8c03292a632640
#
_entry.id   23ccf26ec6d2f8a85b8c03292a632640
#
_cell.length_a   1.000
_cell.length_b   1.000
_cell.length_c   1.000
_cell.angle_alpha   90.00
_cell.angle_beta   90.00
_cell.angle_gamma   90.00
#
_symmetry.space_group_name_H-M   'P 1'
#
loop_
_entity.id
_entity.type
_entity.pdbx_description
1 polymer ?
#
loop_
_entity_poly.entity_id
_entity_poly.type
_entity_poly.pdbx_seq_one_letter_code
_entity_poly.pdbx_strand_id
1 'polypeptide(L)'
;NTEVSWDEMDSDLMIEYETYLKSRGVCPNTSSYYMRGLRAIYNRAVEKGMTVQRDPFKYVYTGIGKTVKRAVPLKVIRRIRDMDLALFPAMDFARDIFMFSFYTRGMSFIDMAYLKKKDLQNGILSYRRQKTGQQLFVKWEKPMQEIVDKYDTVSTPYLLPVIKDMNADARRQYKNAAHLVNDKLKKLGVRLGLDIPLTSYVARHGWASIARSRNIPLATISEAMGHDSEKTTRIYLASLDTSSVDKANSQILKAL
;
A
#
# COMPACT_ATOMS: atom_id res chain seq x y z
N ASN A 1 0.31 -13.19 35.98
CA ASN A 1 -1.10 -13.13 35.58
C ASN A 1 -1.17 -12.56 34.17
N THR A 2 -1.87 -13.25 33.29
CA THR A 2 -1.97 -12.86 31.87
C THR A 2 -3.35 -12.24 31.54
N GLU A 3 -4.19 -12.08 32.53
CA GLU A 3 -5.55 -11.55 32.38
C GLU A 3 -5.65 -10.19 33.08
N VAL A 4 -6.24 -9.22 32.40
CA VAL A 4 -6.56 -7.89 32.93
C VAL A 4 -8.08 -7.80 33.04
N SER A 5 -8.58 -7.51 34.22
CA SER A 5 -10.01 -7.30 34.44
C SER A 5 -10.47 -5.94 33.90
N TRP A 6 -11.76 -5.77 33.67
CA TRP A 6 -12.31 -4.48 33.24
C TRP A 6 -12.10 -3.37 34.26
N ASP A 7 -12.04 -3.72 35.55
CA ASP A 7 -11.85 -2.74 36.63
C ASP A 7 -10.40 -2.26 36.76
N GLU A 8 -9.44 -3.06 36.30
CA GLU A 8 -8.03 -2.69 36.22
C GLU A 8 -7.70 -1.84 34.99
N MET A 9 -8.65 -1.76 34.04
CA MET A 9 -8.45 -1.04 32.79
C MET A 9 -8.71 0.47 32.99
N ASP A 10 -7.75 1.16 33.58
CA ASP A 10 -7.75 2.59 33.85
C ASP A 10 -6.78 3.39 32.95
N SER A 11 -6.69 4.68 33.18
CA SER A 11 -5.83 5.58 32.42
C SER A 11 -4.34 5.30 32.65
N ASP A 12 -3.97 4.88 33.86
CA ASP A 12 -2.57 4.67 34.23
C ASP A 12 -2.03 3.42 33.55
N LEU A 13 -2.81 2.33 33.55
CA LEU A 13 -2.48 1.11 32.84
C LEU A 13 -2.31 1.38 31.32
N MET A 14 -3.18 2.22 30.72
CA MET A 14 -3.06 2.55 29.30
C MET A 14 -1.82 3.40 29.00
N ILE A 15 -1.44 4.33 29.88
CA ILE A 15 -0.21 5.12 29.77
C ILE A 15 1.02 4.20 29.90
N GLU A 16 1.03 3.30 30.87
CA GLU A 16 2.11 2.32 31.04
C GLU A 16 2.25 1.43 29.81
N TYR A 17 1.14 0.93 29.28
CA TYR A 17 1.15 0.11 28.06
C TYR A 17 1.65 0.89 26.84
N GLU A 18 1.25 2.15 26.65
CA GLU A 18 1.79 3.00 25.59
C GLU A 18 3.30 3.21 25.74
N THR A 19 3.76 3.45 26.97
CA THR A 19 5.17 3.62 27.31
C THR A 19 5.97 2.34 27.02
N TYR A 20 5.43 1.19 27.39
CA TYR A 20 6.01 -0.11 27.06
C TYR A 20 6.14 -0.30 25.55
N LEU A 21 5.09 -0.01 24.76
CA LEU A 21 5.15 -0.10 23.31
C LEU A 21 6.23 0.81 22.72
N LYS A 22 6.35 2.05 23.22
CA LYS A 22 7.40 3.00 22.83
C LYS A 22 8.80 2.46 23.15
N SER A 23 9.03 1.90 24.35
CA SER A 23 10.30 1.32 24.75
C SER A 23 10.71 0.11 23.90
N ARG A 24 9.71 -0.61 23.32
CA ARG A 24 9.92 -1.71 22.38
C ARG A 24 10.12 -1.24 20.92
N GLY A 25 10.24 0.06 20.68
CA GLY A 25 10.45 0.64 19.35
C GLY A 25 9.21 0.62 18.46
N VAL A 26 8.02 0.41 19.02
CA VAL A 26 6.76 0.45 18.25
C VAL A 26 6.48 1.88 17.80
N CYS A 27 6.29 2.07 16.50
CA CYS A 27 6.04 3.41 15.96
C CYS A 27 4.68 3.98 16.41
N PRO A 28 4.53 5.33 16.51
CA PRO A 28 3.34 5.98 17.06
C PRO A 28 2.02 5.55 16.39
N ASN A 29 2.01 5.37 15.07
CA ASN A 29 0.80 4.93 14.37
C ASN A 29 0.39 3.48 14.69
N THR A 30 1.36 2.61 14.96
CA THR A 30 1.08 1.23 15.37
C THR A 30 0.60 1.18 16.81
N SER A 31 1.22 1.96 17.72
CA SER A 31 0.72 2.12 19.09
C SER A 31 -0.72 2.64 19.10
N SER A 32 -0.98 3.72 18.36
CA SER A 32 -2.33 4.26 18.20
C SER A 32 -3.34 3.25 17.63
N TYR A 33 -2.91 2.38 16.72
CA TYR A 33 -3.77 1.31 16.19
C TYR A 33 -4.18 0.33 17.31
N TYR A 34 -3.24 -0.08 18.16
CA TYR A 34 -3.55 -0.95 19.30
C TYR A 34 -4.47 -0.26 20.30
N MET A 35 -4.18 1.02 20.66
CA MET A 35 -5.03 1.78 21.58
C MET A 35 -6.46 1.94 21.05
N ARG A 36 -6.64 2.20 19.75
CA ARG A 36 -7.99 2.28 19.13
C ARG A 36 -8.72 0.93 19.15
N GLY A 37 -7.99 -0.16 18.95
CA GLY A 37 -8.57 -1.50 19.04
C GLY A 37 -9.06 -1.81 20.47
N LEU A 38 -8.21 -1.58 21.45
CA LEU A 38 -8.56 -1.76 22.86
C LEU A 38 -9.72 -0.86 23.28
N ARG A 39 -9.72 0.43 22.87
CA ARG A 39 -10.81 1.37 23.15
C ARG A 39 -12.14 0.88 22.56
N ALA A 40 -12.12 0.33 21.35
CA ALA A 40 -13.34 -0.21 20.74
C ALA A 40 -13.90 -1.40 21.52
N ILE A 41 -13.02 -2.29 22.02
CA ILE A 41 -13.40 -3.45 22.84
C ILE A 41 -13.94 -2.98 24.19
N TYR A 42 -13.26 -2.03 24.86
CA TYR A 42 -13.67 -1.46 26.14
C TYR A 42 -15.05 -0.78 26.03
N ASN A 43 -15.25 0.09 25.05
CA ASN A 43 -16.53 0.76 24.85
C ASN A 43 -17.67 -0.26 24.63
N ARG A 44 -17.40 -1.35 23.92
CA ARG A 44 -18.38 -2.43 23.74
C ARG A 44 -18.70 -3.16 25.05
N ALA A 45 -17.72 -3.29 25.96
CA ALA A 45 -17.96 -3.85 27.29
C ALA A 45 -18.85 -2.92 28.13
N VAL A 46 -18.60 -1.60 28.06
CA VAL A 46 -19.45 -0.57 28.70
C VAL A 46 -20.89 -0.65 28.16
N GLU A 47 -21.08 -0.69 26.83
CA GLU A 47 -22.40 -0.81 26.18
C GLU A 47 -23.15 -2.07 26.63
N LYS A 48 -22.42 -3.16 26.94
CA LYS A 48 -23.01 -4.41 27.44
C LYS A 48 -23.20 -4.45 28.95
N GLY A 49 -22.90 -3.37 29.68
CA GLY A 49 -22.99 -3.33 31.15
C GLY A 49 -21.96 -4.21 31.87
N MET A 50 -20.88 -4.64 31.21
CA MET A 50 -19.82 -5.45 31.82
C MET A 50 -18.85 -4.61 32.67
N THR A 51 -18.83 -3.29 32.47
CA THR A 51 -18.07 -2.31 33.26
C THR A 51 -18.71 -0.92 33.08
N VAL A 52 -18.26 0.03 33.92
CA VAL A 52 -18.68 1.45 33.81
C VAL A 52 -17.65 2.25 33.02
N GLN A 53 -18.06 3.35 32.38
CA GLN A 53 -17.15 4.23 31.64
C GLN A 53 -16.21 4.99 32.58
N ARG A 54 -14.91 4.81 32.40
CA ARG A 54 -13.81 5.45 33.16
C ARG A 54 -12.82 6.20 32.26
N ASP A 55 -13.08 6.24 30.94
CA ASP A 55 -12.26 6.92 29.90
C ASP A 55 -10.77 6.54 29.94
N PRO A 56 -10.39 5.24 29.99
CA PRO A 56 -8.99 4.81 30.15
C PRO A 56 -8.07 5.27 29.01
N PHE A 57 -8.61 5.63 27.86
CA PHE A 57 -7.84 6.05 26.68
C PHE A 57 -7.70 7.57 26.54
N LYS A 58 -8.10 8.37 27.54
CA LYS A 58 -8.11 9.83 27.50
C LYS A 58 -6.71 10.42 27.27
N TYR A 59 -5.69 9.84 27.86
CA TYR A 59 -4.33 10.39 27.89
C TYR A 59 -3.34 9.67 26.96
N VAL A 60 -3.76 8.67 26.21
CA VAL A 60 -2.94 7.97 25.23
C VAL A 60 -3.24 8.41 23.80
N TYR A 61 -2.23 8.29 22.93
CA TYR A 61 -2.38 8.71 21.55
C TYR A 61 -3.26 7.72 20.76
N THR A 62 -4.41 8.18 20.32
CA THR A 62 -5.34 7.42 19.46
C THR A 62 -5.55 8.05 18.08
N GLY A 63 -4.72 9.04 17.71
CA GLY A 63 -4.76 9.72 16.42
C GLY A 63 -4.10 8.93 15.28
N ILE A 64 -4.05 9.55 14.11
CA ILE A 64 -3.32 9.04 12.94
C ILE A 64 -2.29 10.09 12.53
N GLY A 65 -1.02 9.80 12.81
CA GLY A 65 0.09 10.65 12.40
C GLY A 65 0.28 10.62 10.88
N LYS A 66 0.68 11.75 10.31
CA LYS A 66 1.02 11.85 8.89
C LYS A 66 2.23 10.95 8.60
N THR A 67 2.12 10.13 7.56
CA THR A 67 3.23 9.30 7.07
C THR A 67 3.80 9.91 5.79
N VAL A 68 5.13 9.99 5.70
CA VAL A 68 5.79 10.40 4.46
C VAL A 68 5.51 9.36 3.38
N LYS A 69 4.96 9.81 2.26
CA LYS A 69 4.72 8.96 1.09
C LYS A 69 6.00 8.86 0.27
N ARG A 70 6.32 7.66 -0.16
CA ARG A 70 7.55 7.36 -0.89
C ARG A 70 7.23 7.24 -2.37
N ALA A 71 7.13 8.38 -3.07
CA ALA A 71 6.99 8.39 -4.52
C ALA A 71 8.37 8.52 -5.17
N VAL A 72 8.51 7.95 -6.35
CA VAL A 72 9.69 8.11 -7.20
C VAL A 72 9.27 8.78 -8.51
N PRO A 73 10.13 9.65 -9.08
CA PRO A 73 9.84 10.33 -10.32
C PRO A 73 9.88 9.39 -11.53
N LEU A 74 9.26 9.79 -12.64
CA LEU A 74 9.19 8.99 -13.87
C LEU A 74 10.56 8.54 -14.38
N LYS A 75 11.60 9.35 -14.19
CA LYS A 75 12.98 8.97 -14.56
C LYS A 75 13.44 7.71 -13.81
N VAL A 76 13.09 7.60 -12.53
CA VAL A 76 13.43 6.42 -11.72
C VAL A 76 12.59 5.21 -12.15
N ILE A 77 11.30 5.39 -12.44
CA ILE A 77 10.45 4.31 -12.99
C ILE A 77 11.06 3.73 -14.27
N ARG A 78 11.54 4.59 -15.19
CA ARG A 78 12.23 4.14 -16.40
C ARG A 78 13.51 3.35 -16.09
N ARG A 79 14.33 3.84 -15.18
CA ARG A 79 15.55 3.12 -14.75
C ARG A 79 15.23 1.75 -14.12
N ILE A 80 14.16 1.65 -13.34
CA ILE A 80 13.68 0.37 -12.80
C ILE A 80 13.28 -0.58 -13.93
N ARG A 81 12.49 -0.09 -14.89
CA ARG A 81 12.03 -0.87 -16.04
C ARG A 81 13.19 -1.41 -16.88
N ASP A 82 14.14 -0.55 -17.18
CA ASP A 82 15.21 -0.80 -18.16
C ASP A 82 16.44 -1.50 -17.55
N MET A 83 16.38 -1.85 -16.24
CA MET A 83 17.50 -2.52 -15.58
C MET A 83 17.67 -3.95 -16.10
N ASP A 84 18.88 -4.29 -16.54
CA ASP A 84 19.22 -5.67 -16.85
C ASP A 84 19.35 -6.50 -15.57
N LEU A 85 18.50 -7.50 -15.44
CA LEU A 85 18.43 -8.42 -14.30
C LEU A 85 18.48 -9.89 -14.72
N ALA A 86 18.96 -10.18 -15.92
CA ALA A 86 19.04 -11.56 -16.47
C ALA A 86 19.75 -12.54 -15.52
N LEU A 87 20.80 -12.09 -14.84
CA LEU A 87 21.54 -12.89 -13.86
C LEU A 87 20.88 -12.93 -12.46
N PHE A 88 19.76 -12.26 -12.25
CA PHE A 88 19.10 -12.11 -10.94
C PHE A 88 17.60 -12.40 -11.01
N PRO A 89 17.17 -13.67 -11.30
CA PRO A 89 15.75 -13.98 -11.57
C PRO A 89 14.78 -13.51 -10.49
N ALA A 90 15.16 -13.59 -9.22
CA ALA A 90 14.30 -13.14 -8.12
C ALA A 90 14.16 -11.60 -8.06
N MET A 91 15.15 -10.83 -8.49
CA MET A 91 15.03 -9.36 -8.64
C MET A 91 14.25 -9.00 -9.89
N ASP A 92 14.44 -9.76 -10.98
CA ASP A 92 13.70 -9.60 -12.22
C ASP A 92 12.20 -9.79 -11.98
N PHE A 93 11.82 -10.85 -11.30
CA PHE A 93 10.42 -11.05 -10.86
C PHE A 93 9.90 -9.90 -9.99
N ALA A 94 10.69 -9.45 -9.02
CA ALA A 94 10.26 -8.34 -8.15
C ALA A 94 10.11 -7.02 -8.93
N ARG A 95 11.00 -6.73 -9.90
CA ARG A 95 10.89 -5.62 -10.83
C ARG A 95 9.62 -5.72 -11.66
N ASP A 96 9.31 -6.90 -12.21
CA ASP A 96 8.13 -7.11 -13.04
C ASP A 96 6.84 -6.95 -12.23
N ILE A 97 6.77 -7.43 -11.01
CA ILE A 97 5.65 -7.16 -10.09
C ILE A 97 5.50 -5.66 -9.81
N PHE A 98 6.60 -4.94 -9.59
CA PHE A 98 6.57 -3.49 -9.41
C PHE A 98 6.04 -2.78 -10.66
N MET A 99 6.54 -3.15 -11.84
CA MET A 99 6.12 -2.56 -13.10
C MET A 99 4.68 -2.92 -13.47
N PHE A 100 4.24 -4.15 -13.21
CA PHE A 100 2.85 -4.55 -13.39
C PHE A 100 1.91 -3.73 -12.51
N SER A 101 2.27 -3.52 -11.23
CA SER A 101 1.52 -2.59 -10.36
C SER A 101 1.45 -1.19 -10.96
N PHE A 102 2.57 -0.66 -11.45
CA PHE A 102 2.61 0.66 -12.07
C PHE A 102 1.73 0.74 -13.32
N TYR A 103 1.80 -0.24 -14.22
CA TYR A 103 0.99 -0.28 -15.45
C TYR A 103 -0.50 -0.43 -15.16
N THR A 104 -0.85 -1.14 -14.10
CA THR A 104 -2.24 -1.30 -13.65
C THR A 104 -2.70 -0.20 -12.67
N ARG A 105 -2.18 1.03 -12.82
CA ARG A 105 -2.58 2.23 -12.06
C ARG A 105 -2.32 2.12 -10.55
N GLY A 106 -1.28 1.38 -10.18
CA GLY A 106 -0.92 1.16 -8.78
C GLY A 106 -1.75 0.08 -8.10
N MET A 107 -2.09 -0.99 -8.80
CA MET A 107 -2.76 -2.16 -8.22
C MET A 107 -1.96 -2.67 -7.02
N SER A 108 -2.65 -3.00 -5.93
CA SER A 108 -1.99 -3.49 -4.71
C SER A 108 -1.44 -4.92 -4.91
N PHE A 109 -0.40 -5.28 -4.17
CA PHE A 109 0.21 -6.60 -4.30
C PHE A 109 -0.79 -7.73 -4.01
N ILE A 110 -1.70 -7.53 -3.04
CA ILE A 110 -2.73 -8.53 -2.75
C ILE A 110 -3.72 -8.69 -3.93
N ASP A 111 -4.12 -7.58 -4.57
CA ASP A 111 -5.00 -7.66 -5.73
C ASP A 111 -4.32 -8.40 -6.88
N MET A 112 -3.02 -8.11 -7.15
CA MET A 112 -2.21 -8.81 -8.16
C MET A 112 -2.06 -10.30 -7.89
N ALA A 113 -1.85 -10.67 -6.61
CA ALA A 113 -1.65 -12.06 -6.21
C ALA A 113 -2.87 -12.95 -6.47
N TYR A 114 -4.06 -12.40 -6.36
CA TYR A 114 -5.31 -13.13 -6.55
C TYR A 114 -5.98 -12.88 -7.91
N LEU A 115 -5.30 -12.16 -8.82
CA LEU A 115 -5.81 -11.86 -10.15
C LEU A 115 -5.88 -13.11 -11.01
N LYS A 116 -7.04 -13.44 -11.55
CA LYS A 116 -7.27 -14.67 -12.31
C LYS A 116 -7.24 -14.40 -13.82
N LYS A 117 -6.90 -15.41 -14.60
CA LYS A 117 -6.94 -15.37 -16.07
C LYS A 117 -8.31 -14.98 -16.61
N LYS A 118 -9.39 -15.46 -15.97
CA LYS A 118 -10.78 -15.13 -16.35
C LYS A 118 -11.15 -13.66 -16.10
N ASP A 119 -10.37 -12.94 -15.30
CA ASP A 119 -10.60 -11.51 -15.03
C ASP A 119 -10.13 -10.63 -16.21
N LEU A 120 -9.38 -11.21 -17.15
CA LEU A 120 -8.98 -10.56 -18.40
C LEU A 120 -9.87 -11.08 -19.55
N GLN A 121 -10.73 -10.21 -20.07
CA GLN A 121 -11.63 -10.52 -21.17
C GLN A 121 -11.70 -9.34 -22.16
N ASN A 122 -11.67 -9.63 -23.43
CA ASN A 122 -11.81 -8.64 -24.50
C ASN A 122 -10.86 -7.42 -24.35
N GLY A 123 -9.64 -7.65 -23.89
CA GLY A 123 -8.66 -6.58 -23.68
C GLY A 123 -8.94 -5.68 -22.48
N ILE A 124 -9.83 -6.08 -21.57
CA ILE A 124 -10.14 -5.37 -20.33
C ILE A 124 -9.91 -6.32 -19.16
N LEU A 125 -9.08 -5.85 -18.21
CA LEU A 125 -8.90 -6.48 -16.92
C LEU A 125 -9.92 -5.94 -15.95
N SER A 126 -10.80 -6.80 -15.43
CA SER A 126 -11.88 -6.47 -14.50
C SER A 126 -11.65 -7.17 -13.17
N TYR A 127 -11.43 -6.43 -12.10
CA TYR A 127 -11.18 -7.03 -10.78
C TYR A 127 -11.82 -6.21 -9.65
N ARG A 128 -12.11 -6.89 -8.56
CA ARG A 128 -12.63 -6.26 -7.33
C ARG A 128 -11.51 -6.10 -6.31
N ARG A 129 -11.30 -4.87 -5.84
CA ARG A 129 -10.28 -4.57 -4.84
C ARG A 129 -10.55 -5.31 -3.52
N GLN A 130 -9.55 -6.01 -3.02
CA GLN A 130 -9.64 -6.75 -1.74
C GLN A 130 -9.89 -5.83 -0.53
N LYS A 131 -9.39 -4.60 -0.57
CA LYS A 131 -9.49 -3.67 0.57
C LYS A 131 -10.84 -2.94 0.64
N THR A 132 -11.40 -2.55 -0.48
CA THR A 132 -12.59 -1.65 -0.54
C THR A 132 -13.80 -2.31 -1.20
N GLY A 133 -13.63 -3.47 -1.84
CA GLY A 133 -14.68 -4.13 -2.59
C GLY A 133 -15.07 -3.43 -3.90
N GLN A 134 -14.40 -2.35 -4.26
CA GLN A 134 -14.70 -1.59 -5.47
C GLN A 134 -14.30 -2.36 -6.71
N GLN A 135 -15.18 -2.38 -7.72
CA GLN A 135 -14.91 -2.96 -9.04
C GLN A 135 -14.08 -1.97 -9.86
N LEU A 136 -13.00 -2.43 -10.45
CA LEU A 136 -12.13 -1.64 -11.31
C LEU A 136 -11.96 -2.30 -12.68
N PHE A 137 -11.85 -1.46 -13.71
CA PHE A 137 -11.63 -1.86 -15.09
C PHE A 137 -10.34 -1.22 -15.60
N VAL A 138 -9.42 -2.02 -16.09
CA VAL A 138 -8.13 -1.57 -16.61
C VAL A 138 -7.99 -2.07 -18.04
N LYS A 139 -7.85 -1.15 -19.00
CA LYS A 139 -7.51 -1.52 -20.37
C LYS A 139 -6.20 -2.27 -20.37
N TRP A 140 -6.18 -3.44 -21.01
CA TRP A 140 -5.01 -4.27 -21.11
C TRP A 140 -4.05 -3.71 -22.15
N GLU A 141 -2.81 -3.52 -21.77
CA GLU A 141 -1.79 -2.91 -22.62
C GLU A 141 -0.61 -3.89 -22.81
N LYS A 142 0.08 -3.75 -23.94
CA LYS A 142 1.20 -4.62 -24.33
C LYS A 142 2.25 -4.83 -23.21
N PRO A 143 2.69 -3.80 -22.43
CA PRO A 143 3.66 -4.04 -21.36
C PRO A 143 3.16 -4.94 -20.22
N MET A 144 1.85 -5.03 -20.01
CA MET A 144 1.27 -5.95 -19.03
C MET A 144 1.33 -7.39 -19.55
N GLN A 145 1.03 -7.58 -20.85
CA GLN A 145 1.10 -8.88 -21.51
C GLN A 145 2.54 -9.41 -21.52
N GLU A 146 3.50 -8.58 -21.88
CA GLU A 146 4.92 -8.93 -21.89
C GLU A 146 5.40 -9.46 -20.52
N ILE A 147 4.90 -8.90 -19.42
CA ILE A 147 5.21 -9.40 -18.08
C ILE A 147 4.55 -10.77 -17.85
N VAL A 148 3.29 -10.92 -18.19
CA VAL A 148 2.57 -12.21 -17.97
C VAL A 148 3.19 -13.33 -18.78
N ASP A 149 3.57 -13.06 -20.04
CA ASP A 149 4.14 -14.05 -20.96
C ASP A 149 5.53 -14.56 -20.51
N LYS A 150 6.22 -13.82 -19.63
CA LYS A 150 7.51 -14.28 -19.08
C LYS A 150 7.37 -15.46 -18.11
N TYR A 151 6.17 -15.72 -17.60
CA TYR A 151 5.96 -16.65 -16.50
C TYR A 151 5.01 -17.77 -16.88
N ASP A 152 5.42 -19.01 -16.61
CA ASP A 152 4.52 -20.15 -16.71
C ASP A 152 3.52 -20.15 -15.56
N THR A 153 2.25 -20.00 -15.92
CA THR A 153 1.10 -20.07 -15.01
C THR A 153 0.06 -21.11 -15.46
N VAL A 154 0.42 -22.01 -16.41
CA VAL A 154 -0.52 -22.96 -17.03
C VAL A 154 -1.26 -23.79 -15.98
N SER A 155 -0.55 -24.25 -14.95
CA SER A 155 -1.11 -25.08 -13.87
C SER A 155 -1.98 -24.35 -12.86
N THR A 156 -2.14 -23.02 -12.97
CA THR A 156 -2.90 -22.21 -12.01
C THR A 156 -3.95 -21.34 -12.70
N PRO A 157 -5.03 -20.95 -12.00
CA PRO A 157 -6.00 -20.01 -12.54
C PRO A 157 -5.53 -18.55 -12.50
N TYR A 158 -4.36 -18.27 -11.91
CA TYR A 158 -3.85 -16.93 -11.69
C TYR A 158 -3.06 -16.38 -12.87
N LEU A 159 -3.08 -15.06 -13.07
CA LEU A 159 -2.30 -14.37 -14.12
C LEU A 159 -0.81 -14.29 -13.79
N LEU A 160 -0.47 -14.16 -12.52
CA LEU A 160 0.91 -13.99 -12.05
C LEU A 160 1.31 -15.15 -11.13
N PRO A 161 2.57 -15.60 -11.13
CA PRO A 161 3.02 -16.78 -10.39
C PRO A 161 3.31 -16.46 -8.91
N VAL A 162 2.36 -15.80 -8.24
CA VAL A 162 2.43 -15.50 -6.80
C VAL A 162 1.88 -16.66 -5.99
N ILE A 163 0.74 -17.21 -6.40
CA ILE A 163 0.13 -18.42 -5.83
C ILE A 163 0.33 -19.51 -6.87
N LYS A 164 1.19 -20.48 -6.54
CA LYS A 164 1.66 -21.53 -7.46
C LYS A 164 1.10 -22.90 -7.13
N ASP A 165 0.97 -23.21 -5.85
CA ASP A 165 0.47 -24.49 -5.38
C ASP A 165 -0.99 -24.34 -4.95
N MET A 166 -1.88 -25.00 -5.70
CA MET A 166 -3.33 -24.96 -5.44
C MET A 166 -3.73 -25.81 -4.23
N ASN A 167 -2.86 -26.72 -3.77
CA ASN A 167 -3.10 -27.56 -2.60
C ASN A 167 -2.59 -26.91 -1.29
N ALA A 168 -1.78 -25.86 -1.38
CA ALA A 168 -1.24 -25.15 -0.22
C ALA A 168 -2.04 -23.86 0.08
N ASP A 169 -1.93 -23.38 1.32
CA ASP A 169 -2.61 -22.15 1.76
C ASP A 169 -2.21 -20.94 0.91
N ALA A 170 -3.14 -20.41 0.14
CA ALA A 170 -2.94 -19.29 -0.77
C ALA A 170 -2.51 -18.00 -0.02
N ARG A 171 -3.02 -17.78 1.21
CA ARG A 171 -2.67 -16.62 2.02
C ARG A 171 -1.22 -16.69 2.50
N ARG A 172 -0.75 -17.86 2.85
CA ARG A 172 0.66 -18.09 3.22
C ARG A 172 1.58 -17.85 2.04
N GLN A 173 1.25 -18.38 0.85
CA GLN A 173 2.00 -18.15 -0.37
C GLN A 173 2.07 -16.67 -0.70
N TYR A 174 0.95 -15.96 -0.69
CA TYR A 174 0.88 -14.52 -0.88
C TYR A 174 1.80 -13.76 0.11
N LYS A 175 1.74 -14.07 1.41
CA LYS A 175 2.57 -13.41 2.42
C LYS A 175 4.05 -13.62 2.17
N ASN A 176 4.46 -14.84 1.89
CA ASN A 176 5.86 -15.18 1.61
C ASN A 176 6.35 -14.46 0.36
N ALA A 177 5.57 -14.45 -0.71
CA ALA A 177 5.90 -13.74 -1.93
C ALA A 177 6.00 -12.23 -1.72
N ALA A 178 5.09 -11.64 -0.91
CA ALA A 178 5.13 -10.22 -0.58
C ALA A 178 6.42 -9.83 0.16
N HIS A 179 6.87 -10.65 1.11
CA HIS A 179 8.15 -10.45 1.79
C HIS A 179 9.32 -10.54 0.82
N LEU A 180 9.37 -11.61 0.02
CA LEU A 180 10.45 -11.82 -0.96
C LEU A 180 10.53 -10.66 -1.97
N VAL A 181 9.41 -10.29 -2.58
CA VAL A 181 9.34 -9.19 -3.55
C VAL A 181 9.82 -7.88 -2.93
N ASN A 182 9.35 -7.52 -1.73
CA ASN A 182 9.78 -6.28 -1.09
C ASN A 182 11.26 -6.31 -0.66
N ASP A 183 11.80 -7.47 -0.25
CA ASP A 183 13.24 -7.61 0.01
C ASP A 183 14.06 -7.36 -1.27
N LYS A 184 13.69 -7.99 -2.39
CA LYS A 184 14.38 -7.80 -3.67
C LYS A 184 14.23 -6.38 -4.20
N LEU A 185 13.06 -5.75 -4.04
CA LEU A 185 12.86 -4.34 -4.41
C LEU A 185 13.74 -3.40 -3.59
N LYS A 186 13.92 -3.62 -2.28
CA LYS A 186 14.84 -2.82 -1.47
C LYS A 186 16.28 -2.92 -2.00
N LYS A 187 16.75 -4.14 -2.31
CA LYS A 187 18.08 -4.36 -2.90
C LYS A 187 18.22 -3.68 -4.27
N LEU A 188 17.16 -3.72 -5.08
CA LEU A 188 17.10 -3.01 -6.36
C LEU A 188 17.16 -1.49 -6.16
N GLY A 189 16.46 -0.94 -5.17
CA GLY A 189 16.54 0.46 -4.79
C GLY A 189 17.96 0.91 -4.42
N VAL A 190 18.67 0.11 -3.64
CA VAL A 190 20.09 0.36 -3.29
C VAL A 190 20.97 0.38 -4.54
N ARG A 191 20.81 -0.57 -5.46
CA ARG A 191 21.56 -0.59 -6.73
C ARG A 191 21.30 0.64 -7.62
N LEU A 192 20.11 1.21 -7.51
CA LEU A 192 19.73 2.44 -8.21
C LEU A 192 20.21 3.72 -7.50
N GLY A 193 20.79 3.61 -6.29
CA GLY A 193 21.20 4.76 -5.48
C GLY A 193 19.99 5.55 -4.96
N LEU A 194 18.89 4.88 -4.59
CA LEU A 194 17.71 5.56 -4.04
C LEU A 194 17.86 5.76 -2.54
N ASP A 195 17.59 6.97 -2.06
CA ASP A 195 17.60 7.31 -0.62
C ASP A 195 16.40 6.72 0.14
N ILE A 196 15.38 6.25 -0.58
CA ILE A 196 14.18 5.64 0.00
C ILE A 196 14.12 4.15 -0.31
N PRO A 197 13.66 3.31 0.63
CA PRO A 197 13.48 1.90 0.36
C PRO A 197 12.38 1.68 -0.69
N LEU A 198 12.74 1.06 -1.80
CA LEU A 198 11.80 0.66 -2.84
C LEU A 198 10.97 -0.51 -2.33
N THR A 199 9.65 -0.43 -2.49
CA THR A 199 8.68 -1.48 -2.15
C THR A 199 7.59 -1.53 -3.22
N SER A 200 6.82 -2.61 -3.27
CA SER A 200 5.69 -2.73 -4.20
C SER A 200 4.69 -1.56 -4.09
N TYR A 201 4.53 -0.99 -2.90
CA TYR A 201 3.63 0.14 -2.68
C TYR A 201 4.15 1.46 -3.29
N VAL A 202 5.47 1.58 -3.50
CA VAL A 202 6.08 2.76 -4.17
C VAL A 202 5.61 2.88 -5.62
N ALA A 203 5.29 1.78 -6.31
CA ALA A 203 4.69 1.81 -7.64
C ALA A 203 3.37 2.61 -7.66
N ARG A 204 2.51 2.35 -6.67
CA ARG A 204 1.24 3.06 -6.52
C ARG A 204 1.43 4.54 -6.19
N HIS A 205 2.37 4.86 -5.30
CA HIS A 205 2.71 6.25 -5.00
C HIS A 205 3.30 6.96 -6.23
N GLY A 206 4.20 6.30 -6.96
CA GLY A 206 4.80 6.83 -8.18
C GLY A 206 3.75 7.12 -9.25
N TRP A 207 2.84 6.18 -9.50
CA TRP A 207 1.77 6.38 -10.48
C TRP A 207 0.92 7.60 -10.14
N ALA A 208 0.45 7.70 -8.89
CA ALA A 208 -0.41 8.81 -8.45
C ALA A 208 0.31 10.17 -8.51
N SER A 209 1.58 10.21 -8.08
CA SER A 209 2.39 11.43 -8.13
C SER A 209 2.66 11.88 -9.57
N ILE A 210 2.97 10.94 -10.47
CA ILE A 210 3.19 11.21 -11.89
C ILE A 210 1.87 11.66 -12.55
N ALA A 211 0.75 11.01 -12.26
CA ALA A 211 -0.55 11.45 -12.76
C ALA A 211 -0.86 12.89 -12.33
N ARG A 212 -0.61 13.22 -11.06
CA ARG A 212 -0.78 14.58 -10.53
C ARG A 212 0.13 15.59 -11.24
N SER A 213 1.42 15.25 -11.42
CA SER A 213 2.38 16.13 -12.11
C SER A 213 2.07 16.33 -13.60
N ARG A 214 1.23 15.47 -14.17
CA ARG A 214 0.69 15.57 -15.55
C ARG A 214 -0.66 16.27 -15.61
N ASN A 215 -1.07 16.94 -14.51
CA ASN A 215 -2.34 17.65 -14.40
C ASN A 215 -3.59 16.78 -14.64
N ILE A 216 -3.50 15.46 -14.39
CA ILE A 216 -4.69 14.59 -14.43
C ILE A 216 -5.63 15.02 -13.30
N PRO A 217 -6.92 15.21 -13.56
CA PRO A 217 -7.90 15.61 -12.56
C PRO A 217 -7.92 14.67 -11.35
N LEU A 218 -8.13 15.24 -10.16
CA LEU A 218 -8.12 14.47 -8.90
C LEU A 218 -9.20 13.39 -8.90
N ALA A 219 -10.38 13.67 -9.45
CA ALA A 219 -11.47 12.71 -9.62
C ALA A 219 -11.02 11.49 -10.41
N THR A 220 -10.36 11.72 -11.57
CA THR A 220 -9.84 10.65 -12.43
C THR A 220 -8.76 9.82 -11.72
N ILE A 221 -7.86 10.46 -10.95
CA ILE A 221 -6.86 9.74 -10.16
C ILE A 221 -7.54 8.90 -9.08
N SER A 222 -8.55 9.45 -8.40
CA SER A 222 -9.33 8.78 -7.35
C SER A 222 -10.01 7.52 -7.89
N GLU A 223 -10.72 7.65 -8.98
CA GLU A 223 -11.39 6.55 -9.68
C GLU A 223 -10.39 5.48 -10.14
N ALA A 224 -9.34 5.90 -10.84
CA ALA A 224 -8.32 5.00 -11.36
C ALA A 224 -7.61 4.19 -10.26
N MET A 225 -7.45 4.77 -9.07
CA MET A 225 -6.87 4.11 -7.90
C MET A 225 -7.89 3.31 -7.07
N GLY A 226 -9.18 3.43 -7.36
CA GLY A 226 -10.25 2.81 -6.58
C GLY A 226 -10.28 3.33 -5.14
N HIS A 227 -10.25 4.63 -4.95
CA HIS A 227 -10.48 5.26 -3.66
C HIS A 227 -11.96 5.57 -3.47
N ASP A 228 -12.50 5.31 -2.28
CA ASP A 228 -13.92 5.54 -1.96
C ASP A 228 -14.30 7.02 -1.99
N SER A 229 -13.31 7.93 -1.89
CA SER A 229 -13.54 9.37 -1.96
C SER A 229 -12.31 10.14 -2.45
N GLU A 230 -12.54 11.27 -3.10
CA GLU A 230 -11.49 12.22 -3.48
C GLU A 230 -10.74 12.77 -2.26
N LYS A 231 -11.38 12.86 -1.09
CA LYS A 231 -10.75 13.25 0.16
C LYS A 231 -9.58 12.33 0.49
N THR A 232 -9.75 11.02 0.33
CA THR A 232 -8.68 10.03 0.50
C THR A 232 -7.54 10.28 -0.50
N THR A 233 -7.86 10.55 -1.76
CA THR A 233 -6.85 10.85 -2.79
C THR A 233 -6.14 12.17 -2.50
N ARG A 234 -6.85 13.20 -2.06
CA ARG A 234 -6.28 14.50 -1.68
C ARG A 234 -5.29 14.37 -0.53
N ILE A 235 -5.66 13.67 0.55
CA ILE A 235 -4.76 13.39 1.68
C ILE A 235 -3.54 12.57 1.22
N TYR A 236 -3.77 11.61 0.33
CA TYR A 236 -2.72 10.77 -0.23
C TYR A 236 -1.72 11.58 -1.04
N LEU A 237 -2.16 12.49 -1.88
CA LEU A 237 -1.32 13.32 -2.75
C LEU A 237 -0.74 14.56 -2.04
N ALA A 238 -1.41 15.10 -1.03
CA ALA A 238 -0.94 16.28 -0.29
C ALA A 238 0.42 16.09 0.39
N SER A 239 0.80 14.83 0.66
CA SER A 239 2.10 14.49 1.25
C SER A 239 3.19 14.21 0.20
N LEU A 240 2.90 14.36 -1.09
CA LEU A 240 3.80 14.00 -2.19
C LEU A 240 4.42 15.21 -2.90
N ASP A 241 3.86 16.43 -2.76
CA ASP A 241 4.29 17.53 -3.61
C ASP A 241 4.13 18.93 -2.97
N THR A 242 5.26 19.57 -2.70
CA THR A 242 5.36 21.01 -2.48
C THR A 242 5.80 21.75 -3.77
N SER A 243 6.35 21.04 -4.76
CA SER A 243 6.93 21.62 -5.98
C SER A 243 5.88 22.14 -6.97
N SER A 244 4.63 21.71 -6.87
CA SER A 244 3.56 22.20 -7.75
C SER A 244 3.16 23.64 -7.45
N VAL A 245 3.23 24.05 -6.18
CA VAL A 245 2.97 25.45 -5.78
C VAL A 245 4.06 26.36 -6.30
N ASP A 246 5.33 25.96 -6.19
CA ASP A 246 6.48 26.73 -6.67
C ASP A 246 6.45 26.88 -8.20
N LYS A 247 6.07 25.82 -8.93
CA LYS A 247 5.89 25.87 -10.38
C LYS A 247 4.75 26.80 -10.80
N ALA A 248 3.61 26.72 -10.11
CA ALA A 248 2.48 27.61 -10.36
C ALA A 248 2.88 29.06 -10.12
N ASN A 249 3.56 29.36 -9.02
CA ASN A 249 4.07 30.69 -8.73
C ASN A 249 5.06 31.18 -9.81
N SER A 250 6.00 30.32 -10.23
CA SER A 250 6.93 30.64 -11.31
C SER A 250 6.24 30.92 -12.64
N GLN A 251 5.14 30.24 -12.95
CA GLN A 251 4.34 30.51 -14.15
C GLN A 251 3.62 31.87 -14.06
N ILE A 252 3.06 32.19 -12.87
CA ILE A 252 2.42 33.49 -12.64
C ILE A 252 3.45 34.62 -12.78
N LEU A 253 4.62 34.48 -12.16
CA LEU A 253 5.67 35.49 -12.23
C LEU A 253 6.24 35.69 -13.65
N LYS A 254 6.21 34.65 -14.48
CA LYS A 254 6.62 34.78 -15.90
C LYS A 254 5.57 35.41 -16.80
N ALA A 255 4.34 35.56 -16.32
CA ALA A 255 3.25 36.19 -17.05
C ALA A 255 3.11 37.69 -16.73
N LEU A 256 3.92 38.20 -15.75
CA LEU A 256 4.05 39.62 -15.40
C LEU A 256 5.16 40.27 -16.22
#